data_9f29917e706823d9f9d8dc6266fb519d
#
_entry.id   9f29917e706823d9f9d8dc6266fb519d
#
_cell.length_a   1.000
_cell.length_b   1.000
_cell.length_c   1.000
_cell.angle_alpha   90.00
_cell.angle_beta   90.00
_cell.angle_gamma   90.00
#
_symmetry.space_group_name_H-M   'P 1'
#
loop_
_entity.id
_entity.type
_entity.pdbx_description
1 polymer ?
#
loop_
_entity_poly.entity_id
_entity_poly.type
_entity_poly.pdbx_seq_one_letter_code
_entity_poly.pdbx_strand_id
1 'polypeptide(L)'
;MQTVNVDIAIVGAGGGGLRAAIAAAEANPNLKIALVSKVYPMRSHTVAAEGGAAAVIKEEDSYDKHFHDTVAGGDWLCEQDVVEYFVEHSPVEMTQLERWGCPWSRKADGDVNVRRFGGMKIERTWFAADKTGFHLLHTLFQTSIQYPQIQRFDEHFVLDILVDDGHARGMVAMNMMEGSLVQINANAVVIATGGGCRAFKFNTNGGIVTGDGLSMAYRHGVPLRDMEFVQYHPTGLPNTGILMTEGCRGEGGILVNKNGYRYLQDYGLGPETPIGKPENKYMELGPRDKVSQAFWQEWKKGNTLKTAKGVDVVHLDLRHLGEKYLHERLPFICELASAYEGVNPVNEPIPVRPVVHYTMGGIEVDFNSETRIKGLFAVGE
;
A
#
# COMPACT_ATOMS: atom_id res chain seq x y z
N MET A 1 33.55 14.66 -2.96
CA MET A 1 32.08 14.66 -2.89
C MET A 1 31.56 15.45 -4.08
N GLN A 2 30.71 14.87 -4.91
CA GLN A 2 30.05 15.57 -6.01
C GLN A 2 28.95 16.48 -5.46
N THR A 3 28.75 17.66 -6.05
CA THR A 3 27.67 18.58 -5.69
C THR A 3 26.77 18.81 -6.90
N VAL A 4 25.46 18.68 -6.68
CA VAL A 4 24.41 18.93 -7.69
C VAL A 4 23.46 19.99 -7.15
N ASN A 5 23.03 20.95 -8.00
CA ASN A 5 22.10 22.00 -7.62
C ASN A 5 20.80 21.84 -8.41
N VAL A 6 19.70 21.75 -7.70
CA VAL A 6 18.34 21.60 -8.24
C VAL A 6 17.37 22.53 -7.52
N ASP A 7 16.17 22.65 -8.04
CA ASP A 7 15.10 23.43 -7.37
C ASP A 7 14.37 22.55 -6.35
N ILE A 8 14.09 21.29 -6.71
CA ILE A 8 13.37 20.34 -5.88
C ILE A 8 14.15 19.02 -5.83
N ALA A 9 14.36 18.49 -4.62
CA ALA A 9 14.93 17.15 -4.41
C ALA A 9 13.87 16.25 -3.76
N ILE A 10 13.60 15.09 -4.37
CA ILE A 10 12.61 14.13 -3.91
C ILE A 10 13.32 12.84 -3.53
N VAL A 11 13.15 12.37 -2.30
CA VAL A 11 13.71 11.09 -1.83
C VAL A 11 12.62 10.02 -1.78
N GLY A 12 12.80 9.01 -2.61
CA GLY A 12 11.84 7.92 -2.83
C GLY A 12 11.17 8.02 -4.22
N ALA A 13 11.33 6.98 -5.03
CA ALA A 13 10.76 6.86 -6.37
C ALA A 13 9.62 5.83 -6.44
N GLY A 14 8.83 5.73 -5.38
CA GLY A 14 7.55 5.03 -5.37
C GLY A 14 6.43 5.89 -5.95
N GLY A 15 5.18 5.46 -5.75
CA GLY A 15 4.00 6.16 -6.26
C GLY A 15 3.95 7.63 -5.87
N GLY A 16 4.15 7.96 -4.59
CA GLY A 16 4.13 9.35 -4.11
C GLY A 16 5.24 10.20 -4.70
N GLY A 17 6.48 9.70 -4.72
CA GLY A 17 7.62 10.47 -5.24
C GLY A 17 7.57 10.68 -6.75
N LEU A 18 7.20 9.67 -7.52
CA LEU A 18 7.00 9.81 -8.98
C LEU A 18 5.88 10.78 -9.29
N ARG A 19 4.74 10.69 -8.58
CA ARG A 19 3.61 11.61 -8.80
C ARG A 19 3.99 13.06 -8.47
N ALA A 20 4.73 13.27 -7.36
CA ALA A 20 5.24 14.58 -6.97
C ALA A 20 6.20 15.16 -8.03
N ALA A 21 7.12 14.32 -8.54
CA ALA A 21 8.07 14.74 -9.58
C ALA A 21 7.34 15.14 -10.88
N ILE A 22 6.34 14.37 -11.30
CA ILE A 22 5.53 14.66 -12.49
C ILE A 22 4.77 15.97 -12.27
N ALA A 23 4.09 16.15 -11.13
CA ALA A 23 3.33 17.36 -10.83
C ALA A 23 4.20 18.63 -10.84
N ALA A 24 5.39 18.54 -10.24
CA ALA A 24 6.35 19.66 -10.25
C ALA A 24 6.81 19.98 -11.68
N ALA A 25 7.09 18.98 -12.49
CA ALA A 25 7.51 19.13 -13.87
C ALA A 25 6.41 19.73 -14.77
N GLU A 26 5.14 19.34 -14.54
CA GLU A 26 3.98 19.89 -15.24
C GLU A 26 3.71 21.35 -14.84
N ALA A 27 3.87 21.65 -13.56
CA ALA A 27 3.63 23.01 -13.03
C ALA A 27 4.63 24.05 -13.58
N ASN A 28 5.89 23.66 -13.78
CA ASN A 28 6.89 24.56 -14.35
C ASN A 28 7.99 23.76 -15.09
N PRO A 29 8.04 23.85 -16.42
CA PRO A 29 9.00 23.10 -17.26
C PRO A 29 10.47 23.55 -17.08
N ASN A 30 10.71 24.66 -16.38
CA ASN A 30 12.09 25.15 -16.14
C ASN A 30 12.68 24.63 -14.82
N LEU A 31 11.92 23.93 -13.99
CA LEU A 31 12.42 23.36 -12.75
C LEU A 31 13.45 22.26 -13.00
N LYS A 32 14.50 22.24 -12.18
CA LYS A 32 15.43 21.12 -12.07
C LYS A 32 15.02 20.25 -10.91
N ILE A 33 14.68 19.00 -11.18
CA ILE A 33 14.14 18.08 -10.18
C ILE A 33 15.10 16.90 -10.04
N ALA A 34 15.57 16.62 -8.83
CA ALA A 34 16.30 15.40 -8.51
C ALA A 34 15.35 14.39 -7.88
N LEU A 35 15.24 13.20 -8.49
CA LEU A 35 14.49 12.07 -7.94
C LEU A 35 15.48 11.00 -7.48
N VAL A 36 15.64 10.85 -6.16
CA VAL A 36 16.68 10.01 -5.55
C VAL A 36 16.03 8.76 -4.95
N SER A 37 16.54 7.59 -5.28
CA SER A 37 16.00 6.33 -4.77
C SER A 37 17.08 5.31 -4.47
N LYS A 38 16.98 4.62 -3.35
CA LYS A 38 17.91 3.54 -2.97
C LYS A 38 17.76 2.26 -3.81
N VAL A 39 16.68 2.15 -4.58
CA VAL A 39 16.45 1.07 -5.54
C VAL A 39 16.02 1.67 -6.87
N TYR A 40 16.15 0.90 -7.94
CA TYR A 40 15.53 1.25 -9.21
C TYR A 40 14.01 1.45 -9.01
N PRO A 41 13.40 2.51 -9.58
CA PRO A 41 12.01 2.90 -9.26
C PRO A 41 10.99 1.76 -9.34
N MET A 42 11.13 0.90 -10.36
CA MET A 42 10.24 -0.26 -10.55
C MET A 42 10.34 -1.35 -9.48
N ARG A 43 11.30 -1.23 -8.56
CA ARG A 43 11.43 -2.09 -7.37
C ARG A 43 10.89 -1.45 -6.09
N SER A 44 10.28 -0.27 -6.20
CA SER A 44 9.61 0.39 -5.08
C SER A 44 8.45 -0.46 -4.56
N HIS A 45 8.13 -0.30 -3.27
CA HIS A 45 7.09 -1.13 -2.63
C HIS A 45 5.69 -0.94 -3.23
N THR A 46 5.42 0.17 -3.89
CA THR A 46 4.18 0.39 -4.66
C THR A 46 3.87 -0.78 -5.62
N VAL A 47 4.89 -1.45 -6.18
CA VAL A 47 4.73 -2.62 -7.07
C VAL A 47 3.97 -3.77 -6.40
N ALA A 48 4.05 -3.88 -5.08
CA ALA A 48 3.44 -4.94 -4.29
C ALA A 48 1.98 -4.65 -3.88
N ALA A 49 1.40 -3.51 -4.27
CA ALA A 49 0.00 -3.21 -4.04
C ALA A 49 -0.87 -3.99 -5.05
N GLU A 50 -1.58 -4.99 -4.57
CA GLU A 50 -2.34 -5.90 -5.43
C GLU A 50 -3.81 -5.48 -5.56
N GLY A 51 -4.34 -4.90 -4.49
CA GLY A 51 -5.77 -4.72 -4.28
C GLY A 51 -6.44 -3.71 -5.19
N GLY A 52 -5.96 -2.52 -5.28
CA GLY A 52 -6.57 -1.40 -6.00
C GLY A 52 -6.62 -0.11 -5.17
N ALA A 53 -7.25 0.91 -5.70
CA ALA A 53 -7.44 2.20 -5.06
C ALA A 53 -8.90 2.66 -5.12
N ALA A 54 -9.42 3.19 -4.01
CA ALA A 54 -10.81 3.61 -3.92
C ALA A 54 -11.03 5.01 -4.50
N ALA A 55 -11.99 5.14 -5.40
CA ALA A 55 -12.47 6.42 -5.92
C ALA A 55 -13.90 6.28 -6.43
N VAL A 56 -14.73 7.29 -6.17
CA VAL A 56 -16.12 7.32 -6.62
C VAL A 56 -16.20 7.28 -8.15
N ILE A 57 -17.02 6.38 -8.71
CA ILE A 57 -17.24 6.27 -10.15
C ILE A 57 -18.70 5.90 -10.51
N LYS A 58 -19.40 5.20 -9.60
CA LYS A 58 -20.78 4.72 -9.84
C LYS A 58 -21.79 5.81 -9.51
N GLU A 59 -22.92 5.83 -10.22
CA GLU A 59 -24.03 6.76 -9.95
C GLU A 59 -24.67 6.56 -8.56
N GLU A 60 -24.71 5.33 -8.06
CA GLU A 60 -25.22 5.02 -6.73
C GLU A 60 -24.26 5.38 -5.58
N ASP A 61 -23.01 5.76 -5.90
CA ASP A 61 -21.99 6.20 -4.94
C ASP A 61 -21.96 7.73 -4.85
N SER A 62 -21.26 8.26 -3.82
CA SER A 62 -21.06 9.69 -3.65
C SER A 62 -19.82 9.98 -2.81
N TYR A 63 -19.34 11.22 -2.87
CA TYR A 63 -18.27 11.70 -2.00
C TYR A 63 -18.64 11.57 -0.52
N ASP A 64 -19.87 11.91 -0.15
CA ASP A 64 -20.36 11.77 1.24
C ASP A 64 -20.29 10.31 1.74
N LYS A 65 -20.69 9.35 0.90
CA LYS A 65 -20.60 7.92 1.23
C LYS A 65 -19.16 7.46 1.36
N HIS A 66 -18.28 7.90 0.46
CA HIS A 66 -16.86 7.59 0.53
C HIS A 66 -16.20 8.24 1.75
N PHE A 67 -16.51 9.49 2.03
CA PHE A 67 -16.09 10.22 3.23
C PHE A 67 -16.50 9.47 4.50
N HIS A 68 -17.79 9.14 4.64
CA HIS A 68 -18.31 8.44 5.81
C HIS A 68 -17.65 7.06 6.00
N ASP A 69 -17.49 6.27 4.93
CA ASP A 69 -16.82 4.96 5.01
C ASP A 69 -15.35 5.12 5.44
N THR A 70 -14.66 6.17 4.98
CA THR A 70 -13.25 6.45 5.32
C THR A 70 -13.11 6.87 6.78
N VAL A 71 -13.91 7.83 7.25
CA VAL A 71 -13.85 8.34 8.63
C VAL A 71 -14.28 7.26 9.63
N ALA A 72 -15.35 6.50 9.31
CA ALA A 72 -15.79 5.38 10.14
C ALA A 72 -14.76 4.25 10.16
N GLY A 73 -14.09 3.97 9.04
CA GLY A 73 -13.01 2.99 8.95
C GLY A 73 -11.76 3.37 9.77
N GLY A 74 -11.55 4.67 9.98
CA GLY A 74 -10.51 5.22 10.85
C GLY A 74 -10.95 5.43 12.30
N ASP A 75 -12.02 4.77 12.75
CA ASP A 75 -12.60 4.90 14.11
C ASP A 75 -12.86 6.36 14.53
N TRP A 76 -13.22 7.22 13.57
CA TRP A 76 -13.53 8.65 13.76
C TRP A 76 -12.33 9.51 14.21
N LEU A 77 -11.12 9.00 14.07
CA LEU A 77 -9.88 9.70 14.46
C LEU A 77 -9.24 10.50 13.31
N CYS A 78 -9.76 10.37 12.10
CA CYS A 78 -9.25 11.05 10.93
C CYS A 78 -9.41 12.58 11.01
N GLU A 79 -8.49 13.33 10.43
CA GLU A 79 -8.68 14.74 10.09
C GLU A 79 -9.69 14.82 8.95
N GLN A 80 -10.89 15.31 9.25
CA GLN A 80 -12.03 15.19 8.35
C GLN A 80 -11.91 16.09 7.12
N ASP A 81 -11.30 17.25 7.23
CA ASP A 81 -10.98 18.16 6.12
C ASP A 81 -10.01 17.52 5.11
N VAL A 82 -9.03 16.75 5.60
CA VAL A 82 -8.11 15.98 4.76
C VAL A 82 -8.84 14.84 4.05
N VAL A 83 -9.75 14.15 4.75
CA VAL A 83 -10.57 13.10 4.13
C VAL A 83 -11.51 13.66 3.07
N GLU A 84 -12.15 14.81 3.32
CA GLU A 84 -12.99 15.50 2.34
C GLU A 84 -12.21 15.80 1.06
N TYR A 85 -11.06 16.45 1.20
CA TYR A 85 -10.16 16.72 0.07
C TYR A 85 -9.77 15.44 -0.69
N PHE A 86 -9.41 14.39 0.04
CA PHE A 86 -9.01 13.11 -0.55
C PHE A 86 -10.13 12.48 -1.39
N VAL A 87 -11.35 12.39 -0.85
CA VAL A 87 -12.46 11.72 -1.56
C VAL A 87 -12.93 12.48 -2.79
N GLU A 88 -12.84 13.82 -2.77
CA GLU A 88 -13.18 14.68 -3.90
C GLU A 88 -12.16 14.59 -5.04
N HIS A 89 -10.86 14.49 -4.69
CA HIS A 89 -9.78 14.50 -5.68
C HIS A 89 -9.40 13.11 -6.20
N SER A 90 -9.70 12.04 -5.45
CA SER A 90 -9.33 10.69 -5.86
C SER A 90 -9.88 10.27 -7.24
N PRO A 91 -11.11 10.59 -7.67
CA PRO A 91 -11.57 10.26 -9.02
C PRO A 91 -10.79 10.99 -10.14
N VAL A 92 -10.35 12.21 -9.86
CA VAL A 92 -9.53 12.99 -10.81
C VAL A 92 -8.19 12.31 -11.03
N GLU A 93 -7.52 11.89 -9.95
CA GLU A 93 -6.23 11.21 -10.02
C GLU A 93 -6.36 9.83 -10.67
N MET A 94 -7.41 9.07 -10.40
CA MET A 94 -7.65 7.77 -11.04
C MET A 94 -7.87 7.90 -12.54
N THR A 95 -8.61 8.92 -12.96
CA THR A 95 -8.82 9.25 -14.38
C THR A 95 -7.52 9.74 -15.04
N GLN A 96 -6.70 10.49 -14.30
CA GLN A 96 -5.40 10.93 -14.82
C GLN A 96 -4.44 9.76 -15.04
N LEU A 97 -4.40 8.79 -14.12
CA LEU A 97 -3.64 7.56 -14.29
C LEU A 97 -4.12 6.75 -15.51
N GLU A 98 -5.43 6.71 -15.75
CA GLU A 98 -5.99 6.10 -16.96
C GLU A 98 -5.49 6.79 -18.23
N ARG A 99 -5.53 8.13 -18.28
CA ARG A 99 -5.03 8.92 -19.42
C ARG A 99 -3.53 8.69 -19.67
N TRP A 100 -2.76 8.41 -18.65
CA TRP A 100 -1.34 8.04 -18.75
C TRP A 100 -1.13 6.56 -19.14
N GLY A 101 -2.23 5.78 -19.28
CA GLY A 101 -2.18 4.41 -19.77
C GLY A 101 -2.25 3.32 -18.70
N CYS A 102 -2.70 3.62 -17.48
CA CYS A 102 -2.95 2.58 -16.49
C CYS A 102 -4.10 1.67 -16.96
N PRO A 103 -3.86 0.35 -17.11
CA PRO A 103 -4.83 -0.56 -17.73
C PRO A 103 -5.85 -1.06 -16.71
N TRP A 104 -6.74 -0.17 -16.25
CA TRP A 104 -7.81 -0.56 -15.34
C TRP A 104 -8.67 -1.69 -15.92
N SER A 105 -9.05 -2.63 -15.08
CA SER A 105 -9.98 -3.70 -15.45
C SER A 105 -11.30 -3.13 -15.95
N ARG A 106 -11.86 -3.72 -17.01
CA ARG A 106 -13.05 -3.24 -17.69
C ARG A 106 -14.20 -4.24 -17.61
N LYS A 107 -15.42 -3.74 -17.63
CA LYS A 107 -16.62 -4.52 -17.91
C LYS A 107 -16.75 -4.81 -19.41
N ALA A 108 -17.72 -5.66 -19.78
CA ALA A 108 -17.98 -6.00 -21.17
C ALA A 108 -18.45 -4.80 -22.04
N ASP A 109 -19.05 -3.80 -21.41
CA ASP A 109 -19.49 -2.55 -22.02
C ASP A 109 -18.35 -1.52 -22.23
N GLY A 110 -17.16 -1.81 -21.70
CA GLY A 110 -15.98 -0.95 -21.77
C GLY A 110 -15.78 -0.03 -20.58
N ASP A 111 -16.73 0.05 -19.67
CA ASP A 111 -16.61 0.84 -18.44
C ASP A 111 -15.58 0.27 -17.50
N VAL A 112 -14.99 1.14 -16.66
CA VAL A 112 -14.10 0.70 -15.60
C VAL A 112 -14.83 -0.22 -14.63
N ASN A 113 -14.24 -1.36 -14.38
CA ASN A 113 -14.74 -2.29 -13.38
C ASN A 113 -14.18 -1.93 -11.99
N VAL A 114 -15.04 -2.01 -10.98
CA VAL A 114 -14.68 -1.76 -9.58
C VAL A 114 -15.12 -2.92 -8.70
N ARG A 115 -14.47 -3.08 -7.55
CA ARG A 115 -14.76 -4.13 -6.57
C ARG A 115 -14.85 -3.58 -5.14
N ARG A 116 -15.39 -4.38 -4.24
CA ARG A 116 -15.42 -4.06 -2.80
C ARG A 116 -14.11 -4.43 -2.13
N PHE A 117 -13.75 -3.63 -1.13
CA PHE A 117 -12.74 -3.96 -0.13
C PHE A 117 -13.36 -3.97 1.27
N GLY A 118 -12.56 -4.41 2.25
CA GLY A 118 -12.98 -4.54 3.63
C GLY A 118 -13.57 -3.25 4.19
N GLY A 119 -14.74 -3.38 4.81
CA GLY A 119 -15.50 -2.25 5.36
C GLY A 119 -16.34 -1.48 4.35
N MET A 120 -16.13 -1.61 3.04
CA MET A 120 -16.89 -0.88 2.02
C MET A 120 -18.28 -1.48 1.80
N LYS A 121 -19.31 -0.62 1.77
CA LYS A 121 -20.66 -1.00 1.39
C LYS A 121 -20.91 -0.93 -0.11
N ILE A 122 -20.20 -0.06 -0.81
CA ILE A 122 -20.33 0.20 -2.26
C ILE A 122 -19.01 -0.17 -2.95
N GLU A 123 -19.11 -0.69 -4.17
CA GLU A 123 -17.94 -0.98 -5.00
C GLU A 123 -17.39 0.30 -5.58
N ARG A 124 -16.18 0.71 -5.15
CA ARG A 124 -15.47 1.90 -5.67
C ARG A 124 -13.97 1.69 -5.85
N THR A 125 -13.47 0.46 -5.65
CA THR A 125 -12.06 0.19 -5.79
C THR A 125 -11.71 -0.13 -7.23
N TRP A 126 -11.00 0.78 -7.87
CA TRP A 126 -10.40 0.60 -9.18
C TRP A 126 -9.25 -0.39 -9.09
N PHE A 127 -9.12 -1.30 -10.03
CA PHE A 127 -8.11 -2.34 -9.99
C PHE A 127 -7.67 -2.76 -11.39
N ALA A 128 -6.47 -3.33 -11.48
CA ALA A 128 -5.93 -3.95 -12.68
C ALA A 128 -5.59 -5.41 -12.34
N ALA A 129 -6.56 -6.31 -12.54
CA ALA A 129 -6.54 -7.71 -12.12
C ALA A 129 -6.08 -7.86 -10.65
N ASP A 130 -5.03 -8.63 -10.39
CA ASP A 130 -4.40 -8.82 -9.08
C ASP A 130 -2.99 -8.19 -8.98
N LYS A 131 -2.66 -7.25 -9.89
CA LYS A 131 -1.37 -6.56 -9.98
C LYS A 131 -1.50 -5.04 -10.13
N THR A 132 -2.44 -4.44 -9.41
CA THR A 132 -2.76 -3.01 -9.56
C THR A 132 -1.54 -2.11 -9.35
N GLY A 133 -0.76 -2.33 -8.29
CA GLY A 133 0.41 -1.50 -7.99
C GLY A 133 1.53 -1.63 -9.01
N PHE A 134 1.69 -2.81 -9.62
CA PHE A 134 2.62 -2.99 -10.72
C PHE A 134 2.27 -2.08 -11.90
N HIS A 135 1.02 -2.10 -12.34
CA HIS A 135 0.56 -1.27 -13.46
C HIS A 135 0.60 0.22 -13.13
N LEU A 136 0.17 0.59 -11.93
CA LEU A 136 0.21 1.97 -11.45
C LEU A 136 1.64 2.51 -11.42
N LEU A 137 2.58 1.77 -10.85
CA LEU A 137 3.98 2.16 -10.78
C LEU A 137 4.62 2.26 -12.16
N HIS A 138 4.34 1.31 -13.07
CA HIS A 138 4.78 1.36 -14.46
C HIS A 138 4.27 2.60 -15.18
N THR A 139 2.99 2.92 -15.02
CA THR A 139 2.37 4.11 -15.61
C THR A 139 3.06 5.38 -15.15
N LEU A 140 3.24 5.55 -13.83
CA LEU A 140 3.93 6.71 -13.27
C LEU A 140 5.40 6.80 -13.73
N PHE A 141 6.10 5.67 -13.73
CA PHE A 141 7.49 5.63 -14.16
C PHE A 141 7.65 6.04 -15.63
N GLN A 142 6.87 5.44 -16.54
CA GLN A 142 6.91 5.78 -17.96
C GLN A 142 6.51 7.23 -18.23
N THR A 143 5.51 7.73 -17.51
CA THR A 143 5.12 9.15 -17.60
C THR A 143 6.27 10.05 -17.15
N SER A 144 6.95 9.72 -16.05
CA SER A 144 8.08 10.53 -15.55
C SER A 144 9.25 10.64 -16.54
N ILE A 145 9.47 9.64 -17.39
CA ILE A 145 10.54 9.66 -18.40
C ILE A 145 10.29 10.71 -19.50
N GLN A 146 9.04 11.12 -19.69
CA GLN A 146 8.68 12.16 -20.68
C GLN A 146 9.14 13.57 -20.27
N TYR A 147 9.52 13.75 -19.01
CA TYR A 147 9.94 15.03 -18.43
C TYR A 147 11.46 15.09 -18.26
N PRO A 148 12.21 15.69 -19.20
CA PRO A 148 13.69 15.73 -19.18
C PRO A 148 14.25 16.51 -17.97
N GLN A 149 13.46 17.37 -17.34
CA GLN A 149 13.83 18.10 -16.12
C GLN A 149 13.90 17.23 -14.86
N ILE A 150 13.39 15.97 -14.91
CA ILE A 150 13.50 15.00 -13.82
C ILE A 150 14.81 14.23 -13.98
N GLN A 151 15.83 14.61 -13.23
CA GLN A 151 17.10 13.86 -13.16
C GLN A 151 16.97 12.77 -12.09
N ARG A 152 17.15 11.50 -12.49
CA ARG A 152 17.11 10.36 -11.56
C ARG A 152 18.49 10.04 -11.01
N PHE A 153 18.50 9.70 -9.72
CA PHE A 153 19.63 9.16 -8.97
C PHE A 153 19.20 7.79 -8.44
N ASP A 154 19.22 6.79 -9.31
CA ASP A 154 18.87 5.42 -8.94
C ASP A 154 20.02 4.78 -8.13
N GLU A 155 19.68 3.87 -7.20
CA GLU A 155 20.63 3.21 -6.29
C GLU A 155 21.49 4.19 -5.48
N HIS A 156 20.87 5.29 -5.06
CA HIS A 156 21.46 6.26 -4.13
C HIS A 156 20.71 6.22 -2.80
N PHE A 157 21.45 5.90 -1.74
CA PHE A 157 20.90 5.88 -0.38
C PHE A 157 21.06 7.27 0.24
N VAL A 158 19.93 7.93 0.54
CA VAL A 158 19.97 9.22 1.22
C VAL A 158 20.32 9.00 2.70
N LEU A 159 21.44 9.57 3.11
CA LEU A 159 21.96 9.46 4.47
C LEU A 159 21.26 10.41 5.42
N ASP A 160 21.06 11.67 4.95
CA ASP A 160 20.35 12.67 5.72
C ASP A 160 19.89 13.85 4.84
N ILE A 161 18.94 14.63 5.36
CA ILE A 161 18.54 15.92 4.79
C ILE A 161 19.46 17.03 5.33
N LEU A 162 19.63 18.07 4.54
CA LEU A 162 20.37 19.26 4.95
C LEU A 162 19.37 20.31 5.43
N VAL A 163 19.53 20.75 6.66
CA VAL A 163 18.69 21.79 7.28
C VAL A 163 19.59 22.90 7.80
N ASP A 164 19.26 24.14 7.45
CA ASP A 164 19.96 25.31 7.89
C ASP A 164 18.95 26.42 8.24
N ASP A 165 19.08 26.98 9.44
CA ASP A 165 18.20 28.02 9.98
C ASP A 165 16.69 27.71 9.79
N GLY A 166 16.29 26.48 10.13
CA GLY A 166 14.89 26.01 10.02
C GLY A 166 14.37 25.80 8.61
N HIS A 167 15.25 25.79 7.59
CA HIS A 167 14.91 25.57 6.20
C HIS A 167 15.60 24.31 5.65
N ALA A 168 14.89 23.53 4.85
CA ALA A 168 15.49 22.46 4.06
C ALA A 168 16.35 23.05 2.95
N ARG A 169 17.58 22.52 2.79
CA ARG A 169 18.58 23.00 1.82
C ARG A 169 19.03 21.91 0.85
N GLY A 170 18.50 20.70 0.99
CA GLY A 170 18.86 19.58 0.16
C GLY A 170 19.07 18.30 0.96
N MET A 171 19.93 17.41 0.46
CA MET A 171 20.25 16.13 1.06
C MET A 171 21.67 15.67 0.72
N VAL A 172 22.17 14.70 1.51
CA VAL A 172 23.39 13.96 1.21
C VAL A 172 23.00 12.52 0.92
N ALA A 173 23.45 12.01 -0.23
CA ALA A 173 23.22 10.64 -0.64
C ALA A 173 24.55 9.91 -0.90
N MET A 174 24.53 8.60 -0.75
CA MET A 174 25.63 7.72 -1.12
C MET A 174 25.25 6.96 -2.39
N ASN A 175 26.08 7.06 -3.43
CA ASN A 175 26.00 6.17 -4.59
C ASN A 175 26.37 4.76 -4.11
N MET A 176 25.41 3.83 -4.12
CA MET A 176 25.58 2.50 -3.55
C MET A 176 26.50 1.60 -4.39
N MET A 177 26.67 1.92 -5.68
CA MET A 177 27.56 1.17 -6.58
C MET A 177 29.04 1.52 -6.35
N GLU A 178 29.32 2.79 -6.08
CA GLU A 178 30.68 3.32 -6.00
C GLU A 178 31.12 3.62 -4.57
N GLY A 179 30.18 3.76 -3.62
CA GLY A 179 30.44 4.21 -2.27
C GLY A 179 30.77 5.72 -2.17
N SER A 180 30.63 6.47 -3.27
CA SER A 180 30.90 7.90 -3.30
C SER A 180 29.73 8.70 -2.74
N LEU A 181 30.02 9.89 -2.16
CA LEU A 181 29.00 10.79 -1.63
C LEU A 181 28.62 11.85 -2.66
N VAL A 182 27.31 12.12 -2.74
CA VAL A 182 26.70 13.17 -3.55
C VAL A 182 25.92 14.11 -2.64
N GLN A 183 26.22 15.40 -2.69
CA GLN A 183 25.42 16.44 -2.06
C GLN A 183 24.48 17.03 -3.11
N ILE A 184 23.18 17.02 -2.81
CA ILE A 184 22.14 17.58 -3.66
C ILE A 184 21.57 18.81 -2.93
N ASN A 185 21.92 20.00 -3.40
CA ASN A 185 21.36 21.24 -2.88
C ASN A 185 20.00 21.51 -3.55
N ALA A 186 19.00 21.89 -2.76
CA ALA A 186 17.65 22.16 -3.26
C ALA A 186 16.96 23.27 -2.45
N ASN A 187 16.01 23.95 -3.08
CA ASN A 187 15.15 24.94 -2.41
C ASN A 187 13.98 24.26 -1.67
N ALA A 188 13.58 23.07 -2.11
CA ALA A 188 12.58 22.25 -1.44
C ALA A 188 13.00 20.77 -1.47
N VAL A 189 12.65 20.05 -0.41
CA VAL A 189 12.89 18.62 -0.25
C VAL A 189 11.56 17.91 0.01
N VAL A 190 11.29 16.81 -0.71
CA VAL A 190 10.10 16.00 -0.52
C VAL A 190 10.52 14.60 -0.04
N ILE A 191 10.07 14.21 1.13
CA ILE A 191 10.25 12.86 1.66
C ILE A 191 9.10 11.98 1.15
N ALA A 192 9.42 10.97 0.36
CA ALA A 192 8.47 10.00 -0.23
C ALA A 192 8.98 8.56 -0.07
N THR A 193 9.59 8.26 1.08
CA THR A 193 10.36 7.03 1.33
C THR A 193 9.51 5.82 1.71
N GLY A 194 8.19 5.98 1.85
CA GLY A 194 7.30 4.93 2.31
C GLY A 194 7.33 4.77 3.84
N GLY A 195 6.64 3.75 4.33
CA GLY A 195 6.49 3.47 5.75
C GLY A 195 7.69 2.78 6.40
N GLY A 196 7.48 2.15 7.57
CA GLY A 196 8.54 1.54 8.39
C GLY A 196 8.23 0.11 8.88
N CYS A 197 7.33 -0.64 8.23
CA CYS A 197 6.86 -1.92 8.75
C CYS A 197 7.93 -3.03 8.81
N ARG A 198 9.10 -2.83 8.18
CA ARG A 198 10.25 -3.75 8.36
C ARG A 198 10.83 -3.78 9.77
N ALA A 199 10.42 -2.86 10.65
CA ALA A 199 10.71 -2.93 12.08
C ALA A 199 10.06 -4.16 12.75
N PHE A 200 9.02 -4.74 12.16
CA PHE A 200 8.28 -5.88 12.69
C PHE A 200 8.70 -7.20 12.02
N LYS A 201 8.75 -8.28 12.80
CA LYS A 201 9.20 -9.60 12.34
C LYS A 201 8.31 -10.18 11.24
N PHE A 202 6.98 -10.10 11.41
CA PHE A 202 6.00 -10.58 10.42
C PHE A 202 5.33 -9.37 9.78
N ASN A 203 5.69 -9.10 8.54
CA ASN A 203 5.16 -7.96 7.79
C ASN A 203 5.09 -8.29 6.30
N THR A 204 4.22 -7.57 5.57
CA THR A 204 4.04 -7.71 4.13
C THR A 204 5.03 -6.88 3.32
N ASN A 205 5.80 -6.02 3.97
CA ASN A 205 6.58 -5.00 3.30
C ASN A 205 7.88 -5.55 2.70
N GLY A 206 8.25 -5.03 1.57
CA GLY A 206 9.54 -5.29 0.95
C GLY A 206 10.72 -4.87 1.85
N GLY A 207 11.88 -5.51 1.67
CA GLY A 207 13.08 -5.25 2.48
C GLY A 207 13.58 -3.80 2.50
N ILE A 208 13.05 -2.98 1.61
CA ILE A 208 13.38 -1.55 1.47
C ILE A 208 12.55 -0.60 2.34
N VAL A 209 11.45 -1.08 2.95
CA VAL A 209 10.52 -0.23 3.73
C VAL A 209 11.00 -0.15 5.18
N THR A 210 12.08 0.58 5.40
CA THR A 210 12.88 0.60 6.64
C THR A 210 12.69 1.85 7.49
N GLY A 211 11.80 2.77 7.09
CA GLY A 211 11.51 3.99 7.87
C GLY A 211 12.59 5.07 7.75
N ASP A 212 13.33 5.09 6.65
CA ASP A 212 14.47 6.02 6.50
C ASP A 212 14.04 7.49 6.59
N GLY A 213 12.95 7.86 5.88
CA GLY A 213 12.42 9.22 5.92
C GLY A 213 11.88 9.62 7.28
N LEU A 214 11.18 8.68 7.97
CA LEU A 214 10.72 8.89 9.35
C LEU A 214 11.90 9.22 10.26
N SER A 215 12.97 8.43 10.15
CA SER A 215 14.19 8.61 10.95
C SER A 215 14.90 9.92 10.64
N MET A 216 15.03 10.30 9.37
CA MET A 216 15.63 11.57 8.97
C MET A 216 14.86 12.77 9.51
N ALA A 217 13.53 12.79 9.31
CA ALA A 217 12.67 13.87 9.82
C ALA A 217 12.76 13.99 11.35
N TYR A 218 12.69 12.85 12.06
CA TYR A 218 12.78 12.82 13.52
C TYR A 218 14.12 13.37 14.04
N ARG A 219 15.25 13.02 13.42
CA ARG A 219 16.56 13.56 13.82
C ARG A 219 16.67 15.07 13.71
N HIS A 220 15.93 15.66 12.78
CA HIS A 220 15.86 17.11 12.59
C HIS A 220 14.75 17.79 13.42
N GLY A 221 14.13 17.07 14.35
CA GLY A 221 13.14 17.61 15.28
C GLY A 221 11.74 17.76 14.68
N VAL A 222 11.45 17.14 13.53
CA VAL A 222 10.10 17.06 13.01
C VAL A 222 9.32 16.00 13.80
N PRO A 223 8.16 16.33 14.37
CA PRO A 223 7.35 15.37 15.08
C PRO A 223 6.88 14.22 14.17
N LEU A 224 6.75 13.04 14.78
CA LEU A 224 6.01 11.93 14.19
C LEU A 224 4.68 11.82 14.94
N ARG A 225 3.59 11.57 14.23
CA ARG A 225 2.25 11.42 14.83
C ARG A 225 1.66 10.06 14.51
N ASP A 226 0.77 9.60 15.37
CA ASP A 226 -0.04 8.39 15.19
C ASP A 226 0.78 7.10 14.97
N MET A 227 2.03 7.06 15.46
CA MET A 227 2.97 5.94 15.24
C MET A 227 2.54 4.64 15.92
N GLU A 228 1.64 4.68 16.91
CA GLU A 228 1.02 3.53 17.55
C GLU A 228 0.01 2.82 16.64
N PHE A 229 -0.52 3.48 15.63
CA PHE A 229 -1.47 2.89 14.70
C PHE A 229 -0.76 2.17 13.56
N VAL A 230 -0.62 0.87 13.75
CA VAL A 230 -0.05 -0.04 12.76
C VAL A 230 -1.13 -1.01 12.31
N GLN A 231 -1.48 -1.00 11.03
CA GLN A 231 -2.51 -1.87 10.49
C GLN A 231 -1.97 -3.28 10.27
N TYR A 232 -2.70 -4.28 10.74
CA TYR A 232 -2.47 -5.68 10.41
C TYR A 232 -3.34 -6.07 9.20
N HIS A 233 -2.71 -6.74 8.22
CA HIS A 233 -3.46 -7.43 7.17
C HIS A 233 -3.80 -8.84 7.64
N PRO A 234 -5.07 -9.30 7.54
CA PRO A 234 -5.48 -10.59 8.12
C PRO A 234 -4.82 -11.81 7.47
N THR A 235 -4.40 -11.71 6.21
CA THR A 235 -3.97 -12.84 5.39
C THR A 235 -2.57 -12.63 4.80
N GLY A 236 -1.53 -12.87 5.59
CA GLY A 236 -0.14 -12.98 5.14
C GLY A 236 0.39 -14.39 5.28
N LEU A 237 1.36 -14.76 4.45
CA LEU A 237 2.02 -16.07 4.50
C LEU A 237 2.88 -16.20 5.76
N PRO A 238 2.84 -17.32 6.48
CA PRO A 238 3.46 -17.44 7.79
C PRO A 238 4.99 -17.43 7.78
N ASN A 239 5.61 -17.84 6.66
CA ASN A 239 7.07 -17.94 6.56
C ASN A 239 7.73 -16.67 6.06
N THR A 240 7.08 -15.92 5.18
CA THR A 240 7.65 -14.79 4.45
C THR A 240 7.00 -13.45 4.80
N GLY A 241 5.75 -13.46 5.29
CA GLY A 241 4.91 -12.29 5.45
C GLY A 241 4.26 -11.82 4.13
N ILE A 242 4.52 -12.48 3.00
CA ILE A 242 3.96 -12.08 1.71
C ILE A 242 2.44 -12.02 1.79
N LEU A 243 1.90 -10.97 1.20
CA LEU A 243 0.48 -10.67 1.19
C LEU A 243 -0.30 -11.72 0.37
N MET A 244 -1.32 -12.31 0.98
CA MET A 244 -2.41 -12.93 0.24
C MET A 244 -3.51 -11.87 0.14
N THR A 245 -3.62 -11.26 -1.03
CA THR A 245 -4.42 -10.06 -1.25
C THR A 245 -5.84 -10.18 -0.72
N GLU A 246 -6.40 -9.06 -0.31
CA GLU A 246 -7.82 -8.95 0.03
C GLU A 246 -8.74 -9.36 -1.11
N GLY A 247 -8.25 -9.28 -2.35
CA GLY A 247 -8.93 -9.80 -3.53
C GLY A 247 -9.36 -11.27 -3.39
N CYS A 248 -8.57 -12.11 -2.74
CA CYS A 248 -8.95 -13.51 -2.48
C CYS A 248 -10.28 -13.62 -1.73
N ARG A 249 -10.45 -12.78 -0.70
CA ARG A 249 -11.68 -12.71 0.11
C ARG A 249 -12.81 -12.02 -0.65
N GLY A 250 -12.48 -11.02 -1.46
CA GLY A 250 -13.41 -10.34 -2.36
C GLY A 250 -13.99 -11.24 -3.44
N GLU A 251 -13.20 -12.20 -3.95
CA GLU A 251 -13.65 -13.21 -4.91
C GLU A 251 -14.44 -14.35 -4.26
N GLY A 252 -14.53 -14.38 -2.92
CA GLY A 252 -15.34 -15.34 -2.17
C GLY A 252 -14.54 -16.35 -1.33
N GLY A 253 -13.23 -16.14 -1.18
CA GLY A 253 -12.40 -16.97 -0.29
C GLY A 253 -12.85 -16.88 1.17
N ILE A 254 -12.79 -17.98 1.90
CA ILE A 254 -13.23 -18.09 3.29
C ILE A 254 -12.07 -18.38 4.24
N LEU A 255 -12.18 -17.92 5.49
CA LEU A 255 -11.23 -18.20 6.55
C LEU A 255 -11.76 -19.29 7.48
N VAL A 256 -11.00 -20.37 7.60
CA VAL A 256 -11.37 -21.53 8.44
C VAL A 256 -10.28 -21.82 9.47
N ASN A 257 -10.71 -22.20 10.68
CA ASN A 257 -9.81 -22.63 11.76
C ASN A 257 -9.38 -24.11 11.59
N LYS A 258 -8.65 -24.66 12.58
CA LYS A 258 -8.14 -26.05 12.55
C LYS A 258 -9.22 -27.11 12.38
N ASN A 259 -10.48 -26.81 12.73
CA ASN A 259 -11.59 -27.73 12.62
C ASN A 259 -12.33 -27.60 11.28
N GLY A 260 -11.83 -26.80 10.34
CA GLY A 260 -12.51 -26.47 9.10
C GLY A 260 -13.72 -25.54 9.27
N TYR A 261 -13.86 -24.92 10.44
CA TYR A 261 -14.99 -24.06 10.77
C TYR A 261 -14.72 -22.62 10.34
N ARG A 262 -15.66 -21.99 9.64
CA ARG A 262 -15.62 -20.60 9.20
C ARG A 262 -15.88 -19.67 10.38
N TYR A 263 -14.84 -19.41 11.18
CA TYR A 263 -14.89 -18.90 12.52
C TYR A 263 -15.31 -17.42 12.65
N LEU A 264 -15.24 -16.63 11.60
CA LEU A 264 -15.56 -15.20 11.66
C LEU A 264 -17.03 -14.93 12.06
N GLN A 265 -17.94 -15.87 11.80
CA GLN A 265 -19.32 -15.80 12.19
C GLN A 265 -19.52 -15.68 13.72
N ASP A 266 -18.61 -16.24 14.52
CA ASP A 266 -18.67 -16.18 15.99
C ASP A 266 -18.23 -14.81 16.55
N TYR A 267 -17.73 -13.92 15.68
CA TYR A 267 -17.17 -12.62 16.06
C TYR A 267 -17.98 -11.45 15.51
N GLY A 268 -19.25 -11.66 15.15
CA GLY A 268 -20.14 -10.63 14.66
C GLY A 268 -19.87 -10.14 13.25
N LEU A 269 -19.09 -10.92 12.46
CA LEU A 269 -18.70 -10.55 11.10
C LEU A 269 -19.61 -11.14 10.02
N GLY A 270 -20.69 -11.80 10.40
CA GLY A 270 -21.71 -12.30 9.48
C GLY A 270 -22.49 -13.49 10.05
N PRO A 271 -23.53 -13.93 9.34
CA PRO A 271 -24.27 -15.13 9.72
C PRO A 271 -23.45 -16.39 9.49
N GLU A 272 -23.82 -17.45 10.20
CA GLU A 272 -23.25 -18.77 9.97
C GLU A 272 -23.47 -19.23 8.52
N THR A 273 -22.40 -19.70 7.88
CA THR A 273 -22.44 -20.15 6.50
C THR A 273 -21.67 -21.45 6.37
N PRO A 274 -22.25 -22.51 5.75
CA PRO A 274 -21.54 -23.77 5.54
C PRO A 274 -20.28 -23.60 4.68
N ILE A 275 -19.23 -24.33 5.02
CA ILE A 275 -17.99 -24.36 4.25
C ILE A 275 -18.29 -24.86 2.82
N GLY A 276 -17.71 -24.21 1.82
CA GLY A 276 -17.94 -24.51 0.41
C GLY A 276 -19.25 -24.01 -0.18
N LYS A 277 -20.09 -23.37 0.65
CA LYS A 277 -21.33 -22.69 0.22
C LYS A 277 -21.41 -21.31 0.85
N PRO A 278 -20.51 -20.38 0.54
CA PRO A 278 -20.46 -19.07 1.17
C PRO A 278 -21.59 -18.18 0.66
N GLU A 279 -22.76 -18.22 1.31
CA GLU A 279 -23.89 -17.36 0.98
C GLU A 279 -23.58 -15.89 1.27
N ASN A 280 -22.80 -15.63 2.34
CA ASN A 280 -22.31 -14.30 2.67
C ASN A 280 -20.80 -14.17 2.33
N LYS A 281 -20.49 -13.88 1.09
CA LYS A 281 -19.10 -13.72 0.64
C LYS A 281 -18.41 -12.47 1.19
N TYR A 282 -19.13 -11.61 1.90
CA TYR A 282 -18.58 -10.38 2.47
C TYR A 282 -18.19 -10.49 3.94
N MET A 283 -18.38 -11.63 4.58
CA MET A 283 -17.98 -11.83 5.98
C MET A 283 -16.47 -11.65 6.15
N GLU A 284 -15.68 -12.21 5.26
CA GLU A 284 -14.22 -12.08 5.22
C GLU A 284 -13.74 -10.70 4.78
N LEU A 285 -14.62 -9.86 4.26
CA LEU A 285 -14.39 -8.45 3.95
C LEU A 285 -14.79 -7.52 5.12
N GLY A 286 -14.93 -8.04 6.31
CA GLY A 286 -15.03 -7.23 7.53
C GLY A 286 -13.81 -6.32 7.71
N PRO A 287 -13.88 -5.31 8.57
CA PRO A 287 -12.74 -4.44 8.90
C PRO A 287 -11.51 -5.26 9.28
N ARG A 288 -10.33 -4.88 8.77
CA ARG A 288 -9.09 -5.65 8.92
C ARG A 288 -8.69 -5.89 10.36
N ASP A 289 -8.91 -4.92 11.23
CA ASP A 289 -8.70 -5.01 12.68
C ASP A 289 -9.58 -6.08 13.30
N LYS A 290 -10.88 -6.11 12.97
CA LYS A 290 -11.85 -7.10 13.49
C LYS A 290 -11.50 -8.52 13.04
N VAL A 291 -11.15 -8.70 11.77
CA VAL A 291 -10.73 -10.01 11.23
C VAL A 291 -9.44 -10.47 11.89
N SER A 292 -8.47 -9.57 12.11
CA SER A 292 -7.20 -9.88 12.78
C SER A 292 -7.40 -10.19 14.26
N GLN A 293 -8.28 -9.47 14.95
CA GLN A 293 -8.66 -9.75 16.34
C GLN A 293 -9.36 -11.10 16.48
N ALA A 294 -10.23 -11.48 15.53
CA ALA A 294 -10.86 -12.79 15.53
C ALA A 294 -9.84 -13.93 15.44
N PHE A 295 -8.81 -13.80 14.58
CA PHE A 295 -7.70 -14.75 14.54
C PHE A 295 -7.00 -14.86 15.91
N TRP A 296 -6.75 -13.76 16.58
CA TRP A 296 -6.09 -13.77 17.89
C TRP A 296 -6.95 -14.46 18.98
N GLN A 297 -8.28 -14.31 18.91
CA GLN A 297 -9.20 -15.04 19.79
C GLN A 297 -9.17 -16.56 19.50
N GLU A 298 -9.15 -16.96 18.23
CA GLU A 298 -9.01 -18.37 17.85
C GLU A 298 -7.66 -18.95 18.31
N TRP A 299 -6.59 -18.18 18.22
CA TRP A 299 -5.30 -18.57 18.79
C TRP A 299 -5.37 -18.80 20.30
N LYS A 300 -5.97 -17.89 21.06
CA LYS A 300 -6.16 -18.03 22.51
C LYS A 300 -6.98 -19.27 22.88
N LYS A 301 -7.98 -19.60 22.09
CA LYS A 301 -8.83 -20.81 22.25
C LYS A 301 -8.11 -22.09 21.83
N GLY A 302 -6.92 -21.99 21.24
CA GLY A 302 -6.18 -23.12 20.69
C GLY A 302 -6.82 -23.70 19.43
N ASN A 303 -7.54 -22.92 18.66
CA ASN A 303 -8.23 -23.33 17.41
C ASN A 303 -7.42 -23.03 16.15
N THR A 304 -6.17 -22.59 16.27
CA THR A 304 -5.23 -22.42 15.15
C THR A 304 -4.54 -23.72 14.79
N LEU A 305 -4.03 -23.81 13.56
CA LEU A 305 -3.09 -24.83 13.15
C LEU A 305 -1.67 -24.34 13.40
N LYS A 306 -0.72 -25.26 13.40
CA LYS A 306 0.70 -24.93 13.48
C LYS A 306 1.42 -25.37 12.20
N THR A 307 2.20 -24.45 11.64
CA THR A 307 3.14 -24.82 10.56
C THR A 307 4.26 -25.74 11.10
N ALA A 308 5.03 -26.34 10.21
CA ALA A 308 6.22 -27.13 10.58
C ALA A 308 7.22 -26.34 11.45
N LYS A 309 7.25 -25.02 11.35
CA LYS A 309 8.07 -24.12 12.17
C LYS A 309 7.40 -23.68 13.47
N GLY A 310 6.23 -24.23 13.81
CA GLY A 310 5.49 -23.93 15.03
C GLY A 310 4.73 -22.57 15.00
N VAL A 311 4.60 -21.94 13.84
CA VAL A 311 3.86 -20.69 13.68
C VAL A 311 2.36 -20.95 13.59
N ASP A 312 1.57 -20.21 14.38
CA ASP A 312 0.11 -20.33 14.38
C ASP A 312 -0.50 -19.71 13.14
N VAL A 313 -1.41 -20.42 12.49
CA VAL A 313 -2.11 -20.04 11.25
C VAL A 313 -3.59 -20.47 11.28
N VAL A 314 -4.35 -19.87 10.40
CA VAL A 314 -5.65 -20.36 9.91
C VAL A 314 -5.54 -20.63 8.42
N HIS A 315 -6.56 -21.17 7.82
CA HIS A 315 -6.58 -21.46 6.39
C HIS A 315 -7.44 -20.47 5.63
N LEU A 316 -6.89 -19.91 4.56
CA LEU A 316 -7.64 -19.23 3.51
C LEU A 316 -8.03 -20.29 2.47
N ASP A 317 -9.31 -20.63 2.42
CA ASP A 317 -9.83 -21.66 1.54
C ASP A 317 -10.48 -21.05 0.29
N LEU A 318 -9.93 -21.39 -0.87
CA LEU A 318 -10.35 -20.93 -2.19
C LEU A 318 -10.90 -22.08 -3.05
N ARG A 319 -10.82 -23.35 -2.60
CA ARG A 319 -11.10 -24.55 -3.38
C ARG A 319 -12.50 -24.56 -3.99
N HIS A 320 -13.49 -24.03 -3.27
CA HIS A 320 -14.90 -23.99 -3.71
C HIS A 320 -15.13 -23.06 -4.92
N LEU A 321 -14.18 -22.19 -5.24
CA LEU A 321 -14.26 -21.30 -6.41
C LEU A 321 -13.96 -22.03 -7.72
N GLY A 322 -13.19 -23.12 -7.65
CA GLY A 322 -12.84 -23.95 -8.80
C GLY A 322 -11.65 -23.42 -9.62
N GLU A 323 -10.97 -24.37 -10.27
CA GLU A 323 -9.69 -24.13 -10.97
C GLU A 323 -9.77 -23.01 -12.02
N LYS A 324 -10.77 -23.07 -12.91
CA LYS A 324 -10.94 -22.10 -13.99
C LYS A 324 -11.07 -20.68 -13.43
N TYR A 325 -11.91 -20.51 -12.42
CA TYR A 325 -12.15 -19.20 -11.79
C TYR A 325 -10.87 -18.67 -11.11
N LEU A 326 -10.15 -19.53 -10.40
CA LEU A 326 -8.90 -19.11 -9.73
C LEU A 326 -7.85 -18.66 -10.73
N HIS A 327 -7.66 -19.39 -11.82
CA HIS A 327 -6.67 -19.02 -12.84
C HIS A 327 -7.06 -17.76 -13.63
N GLU A 328 -8.36 -17.47 -13.78
CA GLU A 328 -8.84 -16.25 -14.43
C GLU A 328 -8.76 -15.01 -13.51
N ARG A 329 -9.07 -15.17 -12.22
CA ARG A 329 -9.27 -14.04 -11.29
C ARG A 329 -8.10 -13.79 -10.34
N LEU A 330 -7.35 -14.84 -9.99
CA LEU A 330 -6.28 -14.83 -8.98
C LEU A 330 -5.03 -15.61 -9.44
N PRO A 331 -4.56 -15.44 -10.69
CA PRO A 331 -3.45 -16.23 -11.22
C PRO A 331 -2.16 -16.01 -10.42
N PHE A 332 -1.88 -14.77 -10.04
CA PHE A 332 -0.68 -14.42 -9.28
C PHE A 332 -0.70 -14.99 -7.85
N ILE A 333 -1.87 -15.04 -7.23
CA ILE A 333 -2.03 -15.68 -5.90
C ILE A 333 -1.74 -17.18 -5.96
N CYS A 334 -2.17 -17.85 -7.02
CA CYS A 334 -1.83 -19.28 -7.23
C CYS A 334 -0.30 -19.48 -7.36
N GLU A 335 0.37 -18.61 -8.10
CA GLU A 335 1.83 -18.60 -8.22
C GLU A 335 2.52 -18.38 -6.87
N LEU A 336 2.08 -17.38 -6.09
CA LEU A 336 2.66 -17.07 -4.78
C LEU A 336 2.49 -18.21 -3.77
N ALA A 337 1.28 -18.77 -3.66
CA ALA A 337 1.00 -19.88 -2.76
C ALA A 337 1.86 -21.10 -3.09
N SER A 338 1.98 -21.43 -4.38
CA SER A 338 2.81 -22.54 -4.84
C SER A 338 4.30 -22.29 -4.58
N ALA A 339 4.80 -21.11 -4.92
CA ALA A 339 6.23 -20.80 -4.83
C ALA A 339 6.73 -20.69 -3.37
N TYR A 340 5.92 -20.17 -2.45
CA TYR A 340 6.37 -19.84 -1.10
C TYR A 340 5.86 -20.78 0.00
N GLU A 341 4.73 -21.44 -0.20
CA GLU A 341 4.18 -22.42 0.76
C GLU A 341 4.07 -23.83 0.19
N GLY A 342 4.33 -24.02 -1.12
CA GLY A 342 4.21 -25.32 -1.79
C GLY A 342 2.77 -25.81 -1.91
N VAL A 343 1.80 -24.90 -1.85
CA VAL A 343 0.36 -25.20 -1.83
C VAL A 343 -0.26 -24.84 -3.19
N ASN A 344 -1.06 -25.76 -3.75
CA ASN A 344 -1.92 -25.48 -4.89
C ASN A 344 -3.32 -25.07 -4.38
N PRO A 345 -3.73 -23.79 -4.48
CA PRO A 345 -5.02 -23.30 -3.95
C PRO A 345 -6.26 -23.95 -4.56
N VAL A 346 -6.13 -24.62 -5.70
CA VAL A 346 -7.21 -25.41 -6.32
C VAL A 346 -7.57 -26.62 -5.45
N ASN A 347 -6.58 -27.23 -4.80
CA ASN A 347 -6.72 -28.51 -4.09
C ASN A 347 -6.55 -28.38 -2.58
N GLU A 348 -5.77 -27.38 -2.12
CA GLU A 348 -5.37 -27.21 -0.73
C GLU A 348 -5.59 -25.77 -0.26
N PRO A 349 -6.01 -25.55 0.99
CA PRO A 349 -6.16 -24.19 1.52
C PRO A 349 -4.79 -23.58 1.83
N ILE A 350 -4.69 -22.26 1.68
CA ILE A 350 -3.45 -21.51 1.92
C ILE A 350 -3.31 -21.22 3.43
N PRO A 351 -2.19 -21.57 4.09
CA PRO A 351 -1.96 -21.18 5.48
C PRO A 351 -1.70 -19.66 5.56
N VAL A 352 -2.46 -18.96 6.41
CA VAL A 352 -2.36 -17.51 6.55
C VAL A 352 -2.43 -17.10 8.03
N ARG A 353 -1.94 -15.90 8.31
CA ARG A 353 -2.05 -15.25 9.61
C ARG A 353 -2.07 -13.73 9.48
N PRO A 354 -2.52 -12.99 10.50
CA PRO A 354 -2.33 -11.54 10.54
C PRO A 354 -0.84 -11.17 10.55
N VAL A 355 -0.49 -10.19 9.73
CA VAL A 355 0.87 -9.64 9.58
C VAL A 355 0.81 -8.12 9.52
N VAL A 356 1.84 -7.45 10.01
CA VAL A 356 1.95 -5.99 9.90
C VAL A 356 1.99 -5.60 8.44
N HIS A 357 1.18 -4.59 8.06
CA HIS A 357 0.95 -4.25 6.67
C HIS A 357 1.21 -2.78 6.35
N TYR A 358 0.70 -1.87 7.19
CA TYR A 358 0.69 -0.45 6.90
C TYR A 358 0.98 0.38 8.17
N THR A 359 1.87 1.37 8.03
CA THR A 359 2.10 2.39 9.05
C THR A 359 1.07 3.50 8.86
N MET A 360 0.10 3.64 9.78
CA MET A 360 -0.95 4.65 9.67
C MET A 360 -0.42 6.04 9.98
N GLY A 361 0.45 6.13 10.97
CA GLY A 361 1.15 7.36 11.32
C GLY A 361 2.33 7.68 10.41
N GLY A 362 3.01 8.77 10.74
CA GLY A 362 4.16 9.21 9.96
C GLY A 362 4.67 10.59 10.36
N ILE A 363 5.35 11.22 9.43
CA ILE A 363 5.87 12.60 9.58
C ILE A 363 4.70 13.56 9.68
N GLU A 364 4.68 14.40 10.74
CA GLU A 364 3.67 15.45 10.88
C GLU A 364 3.82 16.50 9.80
N VAL A 365 2.75 16.73 9.07
CA VAL A 365 2.64 17.75 8.02
C VAL A 365 1.35 18.54 8.16
N ASP A 366 1.31 19.72 7.57
CA ASP A 366 0.09 20.49 7.39
C ASP A 366 -0.73 20.00 6.17
N PHE A 367 -1.84 20.67 5.89
CA PHE A 367 -2.71 20.34 4.76
C PHE A 367 -2.01 20.40 3.39
N ASN A 368 -0.93 21.21 3.27
CA ASN A 368 -0.12 21.31 2.06
C ASN A 368 1.04 20.32 2.02
N SER A 369 1.06 19.34 2.93
CA SER A 369 2.14 18.35 3.09
C SER A 369 3.48 18.96 3.53
N GLU A 370 3.51 20.23 4.02
CA GLU A 370 4.73 20.86 4.55
C GLU A 370 4.91 20.53 6.04
N THR A 371 6.14 20.22 6.44
CA THR A 371 6.50 19.99 7.84
C THR A 371 6.76 21.32 8.57
N ARG A 372 7.11 21.26 9.86
CA ARG A 372 7.56 22.45 10.61
C ARG A 372 8.86 23.07 10.10
N ILE A 373 9.65 22.31 9.33
CA ILE A 373 10.85 22.81 8.66
C ILE A 373 10.44 23.35 7.29
N LYS A 374 10.71 24.62 7.04
CA LYS A 374 10.32 25.29 5.80
C LYS A 374 10.98 24.66 4.58
N GLY A 375 10.19 24.43 3.52
CA GLY A 375 10.65 23.76 2.32
C GLY A 375 10.89 22.25 2.48
N LEU A 376 10.50 21.65 3.62
CA LEU A 376 10.48 20.19 3.81
C LEU A 376 9.08 19.67 3.77
N PHE A 377 8.79 18.80 2.81
CA PHE A 377 7.50 18.18 2.58
C PHE A 377 7.58 16.67 2.80
N ALA A 378 6.46 16.03 3.14
CA ALA A 378 6.38 14.58 3.20
C ALA A 378 5.08 14.07 2.58
N VAL A 379 5.18 13.00 1.76
CA VAL A 379 4.05 12.42 1.02
C VAL A 379 4.15 10.90 0.96
N GLY A 380 3.02 10.25 0.71
CA GLY A 380 2.89 8.80 0.64
C GLY A 380 2.71 8.17 2.02
N GLU A 381 2.97 6.85 2.11
CA GLU A 381 2.87 6.09 3.37
C GLU A 381 3.89 6.55 4.39
#